data_2b631f991b218d1b1499bb593f8211d7
#
_entry.id   2b631f991b218d1b1499bb593f8211d7
#
_cell.length_a   1.000
_cell.length_b   1.000
_cell.length_c   1.000
_cell.angle_alpha   90.00
_cell.angle_beta   90.00
_cell.angle_gamma   90.00
#
_symmetry.space_group_name_H-M   'P 1'
#
loop_
_entity.id
_entity.type
_entity.pdbx_description
1 polymer ?
#
loop_
_entity_poly.entity_id
_entity_poly.type
_entity_poly.pdbx_seq_one_letter_code
_entity_poly.pdbx_strand_id
1 'polypeptide(L)' 'MKEFRKISVIGLGLIASSICLTLRQKDPTIKLVGYDKDKVVRNRAKKIGLCKVESKLDNAVSGSQLIILCV' A
#
# COMPACT_ATOMS: atom_id res chain seq x y z
N MET A 1 3.60 4.67 -15.56
CA MET A 1 3.30 3.67 -14.52
C MET A 1 3.21 2.24 -15.04
N LYS A 2 3.33 2.05 -16.35
CA LYS A 2 3.21 0.70 -16.95
C LYS A 2 4.29 -0.28 -16.49
N GLU A 3 5.46 0.22 -16.14
CA GLU A 3 6.59 -0.60 -15.69
C GLU A 3 6.45 -1.08 -14.25
N PHE A 4 5.50 -0.54 -13.49
CA PHE A 4 5.27 -0.96 -12.12
C PHE A 4 4.11 -1.95 -12.04
N ARG A 5 4.39 -3.14 -11.56
CA ARG A 5 3.36 -4.17 -11.35
C ARG A 5 2.93 -4.25 -9.90
N LYS A 6 3.86 -4.03 -8.98
CA LYS A 6 3.59 -4.04 -7.55
C LYS A 6 4.25 -2.84 -6.89
N ILE A 7 3.45 -2.07 -6.18
CA ILE A 7 3.92 -0.93 -5.39
C ILE A 7 3.55 -1.19 -3.94
N SER A 8 4.53 -1.09 -3.05
CA SER A 8 4.31 -1.23 -1.61
C SER A 8 4.29 0.13 -0.94
N VAL A 9 3.36 0.32 -0.02
CA VAL A 9 3.24 1.56 0.75
C VAL A 9 3.42 1.21 2.22
N ILE A 10 4.44 1.78 2.84
CA ILE A 10 4.77 1.51 4.24
C ILE A 10 4.37 2.71 5.08
N GLY A 11 3.48 2.48 6.04
CA GLY A 11 2.82 3.54 6.78
C GLY A 11 1.49 3.90 6.13
N LEU A 12 0.39 3.56 6.79
CA LEU A 12 -0.95 3.65 6.18
C LEU A 12 -1.81 4.74 6.83
N GLY A 13 -1.20 5.90 7.08
CA GLY A 13 -1.90 7.07 7.59
C GLY A 13 -2.61 7.85 6.47
N LEU A 14 -2.94 9.12 6.76
CA LEU A 14 -3.73 9.95 5.84
C LEU A 14 -3.04 10.19 4.52
N ILE A 15 -1.73 10.50 4.54
CA ILE A 15 -0.97 10.78 3.32
C ILE A 15 -0.90 9.53 2.45
N ALA A 16 -0.64 8.38 3.07
CA ALA A 16 -0.59 7.11 2.36
C ALA A 16 -1.94 6.78 1.72
N SER A 17 -3.03 7.08 2.40
CA SER A 17 -4.37 6.85 1.87
C SER A 17 -4.59 7.65 0.58
N SER A 18 -4.19 8.92 0.57
CA SER A 18 -4.30 9.76 -0.62
C SER A 18 -3.46 9.21 -1.78
N ILE A 19 -2.24 8.76 -1.49
CA ILE A 19 -1.35 8.18 -2.49
C ILE A 19 -1.97 6.92 -3.09
N CYS A 20 -2.47 6.02 -2.25
CA CYS A 20 -3.10 4.78 -2.71
C CYS A 20 -4.32 5.06 -3.61
N LEU A 21 -5.18 5.98 -3.22
CA LEU A 21 -6.34 6.32 -4.02
C LEU A 21 -5.94 6.90 -5.37
N THR A 22 -4.94 7.78 -5.39
CA THR A 22 -4.44 8.38 -6.63
C THR A 22 -3.87 7.32 -7.55
N LEU A 23 -3.06 6.40 -7.02
CA LEU A 23 -2.45 5.34 -7.83
C LEU A 23 -3.51 4.41 -8.41
N ARG A 24 -4.51 4.04 -7.63
CA ARG A 24 -5.58 3.18 -8.10
C ARG A 24 -6.38 3.83 -9.21
N GLN A 25 -6.61 5.13 -9.14
CA GLN A 25 -7.33 5.85 -10.19
C GLN A 25 -6.50 5.94 -11.47
N LYS A 26 -5.19 6.15 -11.34
CA LYS A 26 -4.32 6.29 -12.52
C LYS A 26 -4.07 4.96 -13.22
N ASP A 27 -3.90 3.89 -12.46
CA ASP A 27 -3.64 2.57 -13.05
C ASP A 27 -4.18 1.48 -12.12
N PRO A 28 -5.43 1.05 -12.34
CA PRO A 28 -6.03 0.00 -11.49
C PRO A 28 -5.40 -1.38 -11.67
N THR A 29 -4.48 -1.55 -12.62
CA THR A 29 -3.80 -2.84 -12.80
C THR A 29 -2.61 -3.02 -11.86
N ILE A 30 -2.15 -1.93 -11.22
CA ILE A 30 -1.04 -2.00 -10.26
C ILE A 30 -1.53 -2.70 -8.99
N LYS A 31 -0.75 -3.68 -8.53
CA LYS A 31 -1.01 -4.33 -7.25
C LYS A 31 -0.47 -3.45 -6.14
N LEU A 32 -1.37 -2.81 -5.38
CA LEU A 32 -0.99 -2.01 -4.22
C LEU A 32 -1.03 -2.87 -2.98
N VAL A 33 0.09 -2.89 -2.25
CA VAL A 33 0.22 -3.64 -1.01
C VAL A 33 0.70 -2.69 0.06
N GLY A 34 0.09 -2.75 1.23
CA GLY A 34 0.43 -1.86 2.31
C GLY A 34 0.80 -2.58 3.59
N TYR A 35 1.58 -1.92 4.41
CA TYR A 35 1.93 -2.38 5.74
C TYR A 35 2.03 -1.21 6.69
N ASP A 36 1.58 -1.40 7.92
CA ASP A 36 1.79 -0.48 9.03
C ASP A 36 2.11 -1.32 10.26
N LYS A 37 3.02 -0.86 11.09
CA LYS A 37 3.38 -1.57 12.31
C LYS A 37 2.23 -1.59 13.31
N ASP A 38 1.31 -0.63 13.22
CA ASP A 38 0.16 -0.52 14.11
C ASP A 38 -0.98 -1.37 13.57
N LYS A 39 -1.37 -2.39 14.34
CA LYS A 39 -2.45 -3.30 13.95
C LYS A 39 -3.77 -2.57 13.74
N VAL A 40 -4.05 -1.54 14.52
CA VAL A 40 -5.28 -0.76 14.39
C VAL A 40 -5.32 -0.06 13.04
N VAL A 41 -4.21 0.52 12.63
CA VAL A 41 -4.08 1.19 11.33
C VAL A 41 -4.25 0.17 10.20
N ARG A 42 -3.61 -1.00 10.31
CA ARG A 42 -3.77 -2.06 9.31
C ARG A 42 -5.22 -2.49 9.16
N ASN A 43 -5.91 -2.70 10.28
CA ASN A 43 -7.30 -3.14 10.27
C ASN A 43 -8.21 -2.09 9.63
N ARG A 44 -7.97 -0.81 9.91
CA ARG A 44 -8.73 0.28 9.30
C ARG A 44 -8.53 0.33 7.80
N ALA A 45 -7.28 0.24 7.34
CA ALA A 45 -6.96 0.25 5.92
C ALA A 45 -7.62 -0.94 5.20
N LYS A 46 -7.62 -2.11 5.82
CA LYS A 46 -8.26 -3.29 5.28
C LYS A 46 -9.77 -3.10 5.19
N LYS A 47 -10.38 -2.54 6.23
CA LYS A 47 -11.83 -2.34 6.30
C LYS A 47 -12.33 -1.39 5.20
N ILE A 48 -11.58 -0.32 4.93
CA ILE A 48 -11.97 0.65 3.89
C ILE A 48 -11.52 0.23 2.49
N GLY A 49 -10.83 -0.90 2.36
CA GLY A 49 -10.40 -1.40 1.07
C GLY A 49 -9.33 -0.56 0.39
N LEU A 50 -8.46 0.07 1.18
CA LEU A 50 -7.44 0.99 0.67
C LEU A 50 -6.46 0.30 -0.27
N CYS A 51 -5.97 -0.87 0.15
CA CYS A 51 -5.02 -1.68 -0.60
C CYS A 51 -5.01 -3.08 0.02
N LYS A 52 -4.22 -3.99 -0.55
CA LYS A 52 -4.00 -5.28 0.10
C LYS A 52 -3.07 -5.05 1.29
N VAL A 53 -3.54 -5.33 2.49
CA VAL A 53 -2.78 -5.09 3.71
C VAL A 53 -2.10 -6.38 4.15
N GLU A 54 -0.78 -6.30 4.34
CA GLU A 54 0.01 -7.41 4.88
C GLU A 54 0.32 -7.16 6.35
N SER A 55 0.39 -8.23 7.11
CA SER A 55 0.72 -8.14 8.54
C SER A 55 2.21 -8.21 8.81
N LYS A 56 3.02 -8.51 7.79
CA LYS A 56 4.47 -8.59 7.90
C LYS A 56 5.10 -7.71 6.83
N LEU A 57 6.11 -6.93 7.24
CA LEU A 57 6.81 -6.04 6.33
C LEU A 57 7.43 -6.80 5.16
N ASP A 58 8.05 -7.93 5.43
CA ASP A 58 8.70 -8.75 4.40
C ASP A 58 7.75 -9.09 3.27
N ASN A 59 6.54 -9.51 3.62
CA ASN A 59 5.53 -9.88 2.64
C ASN A 59 5.05 -8.66 1.84
N ALA A 60 4.98 -7.50 2.49
CA ALA A 60 4.54 -6.29 1.82
C ALA A 60 5.53 -5.84 0.74
N VAL A 61 6.83 -5.92 1.02
CA VAL A 61 7.84 -5.37 0.10
C VAL A 61 8.38 -6.39 -0.90
N SER A 62 8.13 -7.68 -0.69
CA SER A 62 8.66 -8.71 -1.57
C SER A 62 8.15 -8.54 -3.01
N GLY A 63 9.09 -8.48 -3.95
CA GLY A 63 8.75 -8.36 -5.38
C GLY A 63 8.25 -6.99 -5.82
N SER A 64 8.35 -5.99 -4.96
CA SER A 64 7.89 -4.65 -5.31
C SER A 64 8.90 -3.92 -6.19
N GLN A 65 8.43 -3.26 -7.25
CA GLN A 65 9.27 -2.38 -8.07
C GLN A 65 9.45 -1.01 -7.44
N LEU A 66 8.51 -0.60 -6.59
CA LEU A 66 8.57 0.70 -5.91
C LEU A 66 8.07 0.52 -4.48
N ILE A 67 8.78 1.11 -3.53
CA ILE A 67 8.40 1.12 -2.13
C ILE A 67 8.29 2.58 -1.69
N ILE A 68 7.12 2.98 -1.22
CA ILE A 68 6.85 4.33 -0.76
C ILE A 68 6.80 4.31 0.76
N LEU A 69 7.66 5.11 1.39
CA LEU A 69 7.70 5.23 2.84
C LEU A 69 6.92 6.47 3.28
N CYS A 70 5.87 6.26 4.07
CA CYS A 70 5.01 7.32 4.58
C CYS A 70 5.06 7.34 6.12
N VAL A 71 6.25 7.44 6.65
CA VAL A 71 6.47 7.41 8.12
C VAL A 71 6.82 8.76 8.68
#